data_be30904be8ffb64544ef15602f42749d
#
_entry.id   be30904be8ffb64544ef15602f42749d
#
_cell.length_a   1.000
_cell.length_b   1.000
_cell.length_c   1.000
_cell.angle_alpha   90.00
_cell.angle_beta   90.00
_cell.angle_gamma   90.00
#
_symmetry.space_group_name_H-M   'P 1'
#
loop_
_entity.id
_entity.type
_entity.pdbx_description
1 polymer ?
#
loop_
_entity_poly.entity_id
_entity_poly.type
_entity_poly.pdbx_seq_one_letter_code
_entity_poly.pdbx_strand_id
1 'polypeptide(L)'
;VTSAHAKSMGGSQVFLEEGETQTLETMIKCIVIASGNDASVAVAEHIAGSEADFVEKMNAKATELGMVDTHFEDCCGLTDSDSHYTTAKDVAIMSRELTVKYPEVFTYTRIWMEDITHVTRRGSSTFTLSSTNKLLKWYQWTTGLKTGSTAKAKFCISATASKDGMDLIAVIMGAPDPKERFHDAEKLLNYGFSVSNLYVDENKEPLPQMRVEGGVEESVSLHYAEEFRYLDVTGRDLSAVEKELKLPESVKAPVTEGKTAGQAVYRIGGEEIGRVAVLYDASVEKAGFGDYFKKVLGIYFHL
;
A
#
# COMPACT_ATOMS: atom_id res chain seq x y z
N VAL A 1 -16.11 -11.69 -19.59
CA VAL A 1 -16.79 -11.57 -20.90
C VAL A 1 -17.39 -10.19 -21.03
N THR A 2 -17.11 -9.51 -22.13
CA THR A 2 -17.61 -8.15 -22.39
C THR A 2 -19.11 -8.16 -22.75
N SER A 3 -19.91 -7.38 -22.06
CA SER A 3 -21.33 -7.19 -22.32
C SER A 3 -21.58 -6.18 -23.46
N ALA A 4 -22.82 -6.14 -23.96
CA ALA A 4 -23.26 -5.08 -24.88
C ALA A 4 -23.17 -3.68 -24.24
N HIS A 5 -23.43 -3.57 -22.94
CA HIS A 5 -23.32 -2.32 -22.17
C HIS A 5 -21.87 -1.86 -22.14
N ALA A 6 -20.94 -2.71 -21.66
CA ALA A 6 -19.52 -2.38 -21.61
C ALA A 6 -18.97 -1.94 -22.98
N LYS A 7 -19.31 -2.67 -24.06
CA LYS A 7 -18.95 -2.30 -25.43
C LYS A 7 -19.49 -0.93 -25.86
N SER A 8 -20.66 -0.53 -25.37
CA SER A 8 -21.32 0.74 -25.77
C SER A 8 -20.74 1.98 -25.11
N MET A 9 -19.81 1.81 -24.14
CA MET A 9 -19.22 2.93 -23.40
C MET A 9 -18.53 3.91 -24.33
N GLY A 10 -18.67 5.21 -23.98
CA GLY A 10 -17.99 6.32 -24.65
C GLY A 10 -16.68 6.72 -23.97
N GLY A 11 -16.11 7.82 -24.42
CA GLY A 11 -14.86 8.37 -23.87
C GLY A 11 -13.63 7.55 -24.22
N SER A 12 -12.73 7.34 -23.25
CA SER A 12 -11.54 6.51 -23.42
C SER A 12 -11.94 5.03 -23.47
N GLN A 13 -11.47 4.32 -24.50
CA GLN A 13 -11.82 2.92 -24.74
C GLN A 13 -10.60 2.14 -25.18
N VAL A 14 -10.64 0.84 -24.96
CA VAL A 14 -9.72 -0.14 -25.56
C VAL A 14 -10.43 -0.96 -26.66
N PHE A 15 -11.68 -0.57 -26.99
CA PHE A 15 -12.49 -1.12 -28.08
C PHE A 15 -12.81 -2.61 -27.95
N LEU A 16 -13.22 -3.00 -26.74
CA LEU A 16 -13.72 -4.36 -26.50
C LEU A 16 -14.95 -4.69 -27.36
N GLU A 17 -15.00 -5.90 -27.91
CA GLU A 17 -16.16 -6.39 -28.66
C GLU A 17 -17.10 -7.20 -27.74
N GLU A 18 -18.42 -7.13 -28.02
CA GLU A 18 -19.40 -7.92 -27.30
C GLU A 18 -19.11 -9.42 -27.39
N GLY A 19 -19.09 -10.09 -26.26
CA GLY A 19 -18.74 -11.50 -26.14
C GLY A 19 -17.24 -11.78 -26.17
N GLU A 20 -16.38 -10.77 -26.29
CA GLU A 20 -14.94 -10.91 -26.15
C GLU A 20 -14.60 -11.30 -24.71
N THR A 21 -13.63 -12.22 -24.57
CA THR A 21 -13.12 -12.68 -23.27
C THR A 21 -11.67 -12.27 -23.12
N GLN A 22 -11.38 -11.60 -22.01
CA GLN A 22 -10.04 -11.21 -21.60
C GLN A 22 -9.75 -11.73 -20.18
N THR A 23 -8.47 -11.83 -19.80
CA THR A 23 -8.09 -12.12 -18.43
C THR A 23 -8.35 -10.90 -17.55
N LEU A 24 -8.58 -11.11 -16.24
CA LEU A 24 -8.73 -10.01 -15.30
C LEU A 24 -7.49 -9.11 -15.29
N GLU A 25 -6.30 -9.70 -15.37
CA GLU A 25 -5.05 -8.95 -15.45
C GLU A 25 -5.01 -8.02 -16.67
N THR A 26 -5.37 -8.53 -17.87
CA THR A 26 -5.46 -7.70 -19.07
C THR A 26 -6.46 -6.56 -18.89
N MET A 27 -7.61 -6.83 -18.25
CA MET A 27 -8.62 -5.81 -17.98
C MET A 27 -8.12 -4.74 -17.01
N ILE A 28 -7.39 -5.12 -15.96
CA ILE A 28 -6.74 -4.17 -15.05
C ILE A 28 -5.74 -3.29 -15.82
N LYS A 29 -4.94 -3.86 -16.71
CA LYS A 29 -4.02 -3.09 -17.59
C LYS A 29 -4.79 -2.11 -18.48
N CYS A 30 -5.90 -2.52 -19.08
CA CYS A 30 -6.77 -1.65 -19.88
C CYS A 30 -7.29 -0.46 -19.08
N ILE A 31 -7.70 -0.69 -17.84
CA ILE A 31 -8.21 0.37 -16.94
C ILE A 31 -7.09 1.31 -16.50
N VAL A 32 -5.98 0.74 -16.02
CA VAL A 32 -4.90 1.51 -15.38
C VAL A 32 -4.08 2.29 -16.40
N ILE A 33 -3.69 1.65 -17.51
CA ILE A 33 -2.80 2.23 -18.51
C ILE A 33 -3.58 3.14 -19.46
N ALA A 34 -4.58 2.59 -20.15
CA ALA A 34 -5.32 3.31 -21.20
C ALA A 34 -6.59 4.01 -20.71
N SER A 35 -6.95 3.81 -19.44
CA SER A 35 -8.18 4.41 -18.87
C SER A 35 -9.46 3.96 -19.61
N GLY A 36 -9.54 2.66 -20.00
CA GLY A 36 -10.66 2.12 -20.77
C GLY A 36 -11.96 2.09 -19.95
N ASN A 37 -12.96 2.88 -20.36
CA ASN A 37 -14.27 2.89 -19.73
C ASN A 37 -15.02 1.58 -19.97
N ASP A 38 -14.91 1.03 -21.20
CA ASP A 38 -15.42 -0.28 -21.58
C ASP A 38 -14.84 -1.41 -20.70
N ALA A 39 -13.55 -1.36 -20.42
CA ALA A 39 -12.90 -2.30 -19.52
C ALA A 39 -13.36 -2.12 -18.07
N SER A 40 -13.57 -0.87 -17.61
CA SER A 40 -14.07 -0.58 -16.26
C SER A 40 -15.46 -1.15 -16.03
N VAL A 41 -16.38 -0.93 -16.96
CA VAL A 41 -17.75 -1.48 -16.89
C VAL A 41 -17.74 -3.01 -16.95
N ALA A 42 -16.96 -3.60 -17.85
CA ALA A 42 -16.88 -5.07 -17.95
C ALA A 42 -16.34 -5.72 -16.67
N VAL A 43 -15.37 -5.09 -15.99
CA VAL A 43 -14.87 -5.56 -14.67
C VAL A 43 -15.90 -5.34 -13.58
N ALA A 44 -16.59 -4.21 -13.56
CA ALA A 44 -17.66 -3.93 -12.61
C ALA A 44 -18.77 -4.98 -12.68
N GLU A 45 -19.26 -5.27 -13.90
CA GLU A 45 -20.26 -6.31 -14.14
C GLU A 45 -19.77 -7.72 -13.75
N HIS A 46 -18.49 -8.02 -14.00
CA HIS A 46 -17.91 -9.31 -13.60
C HIS A 46 -17.88 -9.50 -12.08
N ILE A 47 -17.54 -8.44 -11.33
CA ILE A 47 -17.39 -8.51 -9.86
C ILE A 47 -18.74 -8.46 -9.15
N ALA A 48 -19.68 -7.66 -9.63
CA ALA A 48 -20.91 -7.36 -8.92
C ALA A 48 -22.19 -7.81 -9.63
N GLY A 49 -22.08 -8.28 -10.87
CA GLY A 49 -23.24 -8.69 -11.68
C GLY A 49 -23.84 -7.54 -12.51
N SER A 50 -23.68 -6.29 -12.05
CA SER A 50 -24.05 -5.08 -12.79
C SER A 50 -23.15 -3.91 -12.42
N GLU A 51 -23.09 -2.87 -13.27
CA GLU A 51 -22.42 -1.62 -12.93
C GLU A 51 -23.04 -0.96 -11.70
N ALA A 52 -24.38 -0.94 -11.59
CA ALA A 52 -25.09 -0.36 -10.46
C ALA A 52 -24.71 -1.00 -9.13
N ASP A 53 -24.71 -2.34 -9.05
CA ASP A 53 -24.27 -3.07 -7.84
C ASP A 53 -22.79 -2.84 -7.51
N PHE A 54 -21.97 -2.61 -8.54
CA PHE A 54 -20.56 -2.25 -8.32
C PHE A 54 -20.41 -0.84 -7.75
N VAL A 55 -21.21 0.13 -8.24
CA VAL A 55 -21.23 1.49 -7.72
C VAL A 55 -21.70 1.52 -6.26
N GLU A 56 -22.66 0.69 -5.87
CA GLU A 56 -23.04 0.52 -4.46
C GLU A 56 -21.84 0.04 -3.61
N LYS A 57 -21.04 -0.92 -4.12
CA LYS A 57 -19.81 -1.37 -3.44
C LYS A 57 -18.77 -0.26 -3.38
N MET A 58 -18.61 0.57 -4.42
CA MET A 58 -17.71 1.73 -4.41
C MET A 58 -18.11 2.72 -3.31
N ASN A 59 -19.40 3.06 -3.20
CA ASN A 59 -19.91 3.97 -2.17
C ASN A 59 -19.78 3.39 -0.75
N ALA A 60 -20.05 2.09 -0.58
CA ALA A 60 -19.83 1.40 0.69
C ALA A 60 -18.34 1.44 1.09
N LYS A 61 -17.42 1.22 0.13
CA LYS A 61 -15.97 1.30 0.37
C LYS A 61 -15.51 2.72 0.68
N ALA A 62 -16.05 3.73 0.00
CA ALA A 62 -15.78 5.14 0.31
C ALA A 62 -16.16 5.47 1.77
N THR A 63 -17.33 5.00 2.21
CA THR A 63 -17.79 5.15 3.60
C THR A 63 -16.86 4.45 4.59
N GLU A 64 -16.48 3.20 4.31
CA GLU A 64 -15.54 2.42 5.13
C GLU A 64 -14.19 3.14 5.30
N LEU A 65 -13.71 3.80 4.24
CA LEU A 65 -12.46 4.53 4.23
C LEU A 65 -12.56 5.93 4.86
N GLY A 66 -13.75 6.39 5.23
CA GLY A 66 -13.97 7.73 5.76
C GLY A 66 -13.90 8.83 4.71
N MET A 67 -14.18 8.52 3.45
CA MET A 67 -14.28 9.48 2.34
C MET A 67 -15.65 10.19 2.39
N VAL A 68 -15.79 11.14 3.33
CA VAL A 68 -17.08 11.74 3.69
C VAL A 68 -17.64 12.70 2.64
N ASP A 69 -16.78 13.19 1.75
CA ASP A 69 -17.12 14.12 0.68
C ASP A 69 -17.04 13.46 -0.70
N THR A 70 -17.41 12.17 -0.77
CA THR A 70 -17.36 11.37 -2.01
C THR A 70 -18.65 10.60 -2.23
N HIS A 71 -19.15 10.67 -3.46
CA HIS A 71 -20.27 9.85 -3.93
C HIS A 71 -20.06 9.48 -5.39
N PHE A 72 -20.22 8.20 -5.71
CA PHE A 72 -20.10 7.64 -7.06
C PHE A 72 -21.47 7.30 -7.64
N GLU A 73 -21.67 7.61 -8.94
CA GLU A 73 -22.86 7.23 -9.71
C GLU A 73 -22.54 6.31 -10.90
N ASP A 74 -21.27 6.26 -11.31
CA ASP A 74 -20.77 5.31 -12.28
C ASP A 74 -19.38 4.77 -11.87
N CYS A 75 -18.91 3.73 -12.55
CA CYS A 75 -17.64 3.08 -12.22
C CYS A 75 -16.42 3.65 -12.97
N CYS A 76 -16.60 4.54 -13.93
CA CYS A 76 -15.54 5.05 -14.80
C CYS A 76 -15.37 6.59 -14.78
N GLY A 77 -16.31 7.32 -14.18
CA GLY A 77 -16.28 8.77 -14.06
C GLY A 77 -16.72 9.50 -15.34
N LEU A 78 -17.60 8.92 -16.14
CA LEU A 78 -18.06 9.51 -17.38
C LEU A 78 -19.34 10.34 -17.22
N THR A 79 -20.06 10.20 -16.12
CA THR A 79 -21.31 10.95 -15.86
C THR A 79 -21.05 12.44 -15.69
N ASP A 80 -22.02 13.24 -16.16
CA ASP A 80 -22.04 14.70 -15.95
C ASP A 80 -22.90 15.11 -14.73
N SER A 81 -23.34 14.15 -13.93
CA SER A 81 -24.16 14.40 -12.74
C SER A 81 -23.43 15.22 -11.68
N ASP A 82 -24.18 16.11 -11.02
CA ASP A 82 -23.69 16.86 -9.85
C ASP A 82 -23.56 15.97 -8.60
N SER A 83 -24.24 14.83 -8.59
CA SER A 83 -24.17 13.86 -7.50
C SER A 83 -22.98 12.93 -7.57
N HIS A 84 -22.18 12.97 -8.65
CA HIS A 84 -20.91 12.28 -8.78
C HIS A 84 -19.77 13.24 -8.41
N TYR A 85 -19.29 13.16 -7.16
CA TYR A 85 -18.31 14.11 -6.65
C TYR A 85 -17.31 13.45 -5.71
N THR A 86 -16.17 14.12 -5.53
CA THR A 86 -15.14 13.77 -4.57
C THR A 86 -14.28 14.99 -4.22
N THR A 87 -13.33 14.82 -3.32
CA THR A 87 -12.32 15.84 -2.97
C THR A 87 -10.92 15.30 -3.18
N ALA A 88 -9.94 16.20 -3.27
CA ALA A 88 -8.52 15.81 -3.35
C ALA A 88 -8.09 15.00 -2.11
N LYS A 89 -8.64 15.32 -0.93
CA LYS A 89 -8.37 14.57 0.31
C LYS A 89 -8.89 13.14 0.22
N ASP A 90 -10.12 12.96 -0.24
CA ASP A 90 -10.73 11.63 -0.30
C ASP A 90 -10.04 10.75 -1.36
N VAL A 91 -9.68 11.33 -2.51
CA VAL A 91 -8.86 10.62 -3.50
C VAL A 91 -7.49 10.23 -2.94
N ALA A 92 -6.87 11.08 -2.11
CA ALA A 92 -5.60 10.73 -1.44
C ALA A 92 -5.79 9.58 -0.44
N ILE A 93 -6.90 9.54 0.33
CA ILE A 93 -7.25 8.44 1.23
C ILE A 93 -7.39 7.13 0.45
N MET A 94 -8.17 7.13 -0.63
CA MET A 94 -8.36 5.96 -1.49
C MET A 94 -7.04 5.50 -2.12
N SER A 95 -6.25 6.43 -2.62
CA SER A 95 -4.94 6.13 -3.23
C SER A 95 -3.98 5.51 -2.22
N ARG A 96 -3.96 6.02 -0.98
CA ARG A 96 -3.15 5.45 0.11
C ARG A 96 -3.60 4.03 0.46
N GLU A 97 -4.90 3.81 0.60
CA GLU A 97 -5.44 2.47 0.87
C GLU A 97 -5.02 1.48 -0.21
N LEU A 98 -5.17 1.85 -1.49
CA LEU A 98 -4.79 1.02 -2.62
C LEU A 98 -3.29 0.71 -2.61
N THR A 99 -2.43 1.71 -2.45
CA THR A 99 -0.98 1.54 -2.59
C THR A 99 -0.34 0.84 -1.39
N VAL A 100 -0.91 0.97 -0.20
CA VAL A 100 -0.41 0.30 1.02
C VAL A 100 -0.88 -1.15 1.11
N LYS A 101 -2.15 -1.42 0.79
CA LYS A 101 -2.70 -2.78 0.89
C LYS A 101 -2.43 -3.66 -0.34
N TYR A 102 -2.30 -3.03 -1.50
CA TYR A 102 -2.13 -3.72 -2.78
C TYR A 102 -0.96 -3.12 -3.58
N PRO A 103 0.28 -3.18 -3.06
CA PRO A 103 1.46 -2.56 -3.68
C PRO A 103 1.77 -3.12 -5.08
N GLU A 104 1.25 -4.30 -5.41
CA GLU A 104 1.31 -4.87 -6.76
C GLU A 104 0.65 -3.98 -7.82
N VAL A 105 -0.18 -3.02 -7.45
CA VAL A 105 -0.73 -2.03 -8.39
C VAL A 105 0.36 -1.28 -9.15
N PHE A 106 1.53 -1.09 -8.52
CA PHE A 106 2.66 -0.43 -9.14
C PHE A 106 3.27 -1.20 -10.31
N THR A 107 3.03 -2.51 -10.43
CA THR A 107 3.44 -3.31 -11.59
C THR A 107 2.69 -2.88 -12.86
N TYR A 108 1.48 -2.34 -12.70
CA TYR A 108 0.65 -1.85 -13.80
C TYR A 108 0.80 -0.36 -14.04
N THR A 109 0.83 0.45 -12.96
CA THR A 109 0.83 1.92 -13.08
C THR A 109 2.13 2.51 -13.62
N ARG A 110 3.22 1.75 -13.58
CA ARG A 110 4.54 2.12 -14.15
C ARG A 110 4.67 1.81 -15.64
N ILE A 111 3.73 1.07 -16.23
CA ILE A 111 3.79 0.71 -17.65
C ILE A 111 3.46 1.95 -18.48
N TRP A 112 4.40 2.30 -19.40
CA TRP A 112 4.18 3.38 -20.35
C TRP A 112 3.37 2.91 -21.57
N MET A 113 3.72 1.77 -22.15
CA MET A 113 3.03 1.15 -23.29
C MET A 113 3.09 -0.37 -23.16
N GLU A 114 2.00 -1.04 -23.53
CA GLU A 114 1.94 -2.50 -23.58
C GLU A 114 0.91 -2.94 -24.64
N ASP A 115 1.22 -3.99 -25.36
CA ASP A 115 0.31 -4.57 -26.35
C ASP A 115 -0.60 -5.62 -25.69
N ILE A 116 -1.88 -5.54 -26.04
CA ILE A 116 -2.86 -6.59 -25.74
C ILE A 116 -3.39 -7.20 -27.04
N THR A 117 -3.94 -8.40 -26.93
CA THR A 117 -4.55 -9.09 -28.07
C THR A 117 -6.05 -9.19 -27.87
N HIS A 118 -6.80 -8.60 -28.79
CA HIS A 118 -8.23 -8.86 -28.94
C HIS A 118 -8.43 -10.17 -29.69
N VAL A 119 -9.25 -11.05 -29.13
CA VAL A 119 -9.68 -12.29 -29.79
C VAL A 119 -11.20 -12.24 -29.93
N THR A 120 -11.66 -12.00 -31.13
CA THR A 120 -13.08 -11.83 -31.44
C THR A 120 -13.54 -12.84 -32.46
N ARG A 121 -14.82 -12.88 -32.77
CA ARG A 121 -15.37 -13.71 -33.88
C ARG A 121 -14.81 -13.34 -35.26
N ARG A 122 -14.22 -12.14 -35.37
CA ARG A 122 -13.62 -11.63 -36.63
C ARG A 122 -12.13 -11.99 -36.77
N GLY A 123 -11.53 -12.59 -35.76
CA GLY A 123 -10.11 -12.92 -35.68
C GLY A 123 -9.40 -12.23 -34.52
N SER A 124 -8.07 -12.27 -34.58
CA SER A 124 -7.21 -11.64 -33.56
C SER A 124 -6.59 -10.35 -34.11
N SER A 125 -6.50 -9.35 -33.27
CA SER A 125 -5.80 -8.08 -33.53
C SER A 125 -5.05 -7.59 -32.33
N THR A 126 -3.93 -6.92 -32.56
CA THR A 126 -3.14 -6.29 -31.48
C THR A 126 -3.63 -4.86 -31.25
N PHE A 127 -3.73 -4.47 -29.99
CA PHE A 127 -4.01 -3.10 -29.58
C PHE A 127 -2.96 -2.65 -28.56
N THR A 128 -2.34 -1.50 -28.81
CA THR A 128 -1.33 -0.95 -27.92
C THR A 128 -1.96 -0.03 -26.88
N LEU A 129 -1.91 -0.44 -25.62
CA LEU A 129 -2.24 0.43 -24.48
C LEU A 129 -1.16 1.50 -24.34
N SER A 130 -1.57 2.75 -24.11
CA SER A 130 -0.65 3.87 -23.87
C SER A 130 -1.06 4.61 -22.60
N SER A 131 -0.11 4.80 -21.69
CA SER A 131 -0.38 5.45 -20.41
C SER A 131 -0.79 6.92 -20.58
N THR A 132 -1.86 7.27 -19.86
CA THR A 132 -2.32 8.65 -19.77
C THR A 132 -1.51 9.47 -18.77
N ASN A 133 -0.72 8.82 -17.91
CA ASN A 133 0.15 9.47 -16.92
C ASN A 133 1.50 9.86 -17.53
N LYS A 134 1.59 11.10 -18.01
CA LYS A 134 2.81 11.60 -18.65
C LYS A 134 3.98 11.83 -17.69
N LEU A 135 3.78 11.88 -16.36
CA LEU A 135 4.88 11.95 -15.38
C LEU A 135 5.87 10.80 -15.54
N LEU A 136 5.42 9.64 -15.98
CA LEU A 136 6.28 8.48 -16.27
C LEU A 136 7.41 8.78 -17.27
N LYS A 137 7.31 9.86 -18.06
CA LYS A 137 8.32 10.21 -19.07
C LYS A 137 9.46 11.08 -18.57
N TRP A 138 9.23 11.89 -17.53
CA TRP A 138 10.23 12.86 -17.11
C TRP A 138 10.47 12.93 -15.60
N TYR A 139 9.51 12.52 -14.78
CA TYR A 139 9.68 12.53 -13.34
C TYR A 139 10.11 11.14 -12.85
N GLN A 140 11.42 10.94 -12.72
CA GLN A 140 12.06 9.63 -12.48
C GLN A 140 11.54 8.88 -11.23
N TRP A 141 10.96 9.59 -10.27
CA TRP A 141 10.45 9.03 -9.01
C TRP A 141 9.01 8.52 -9.13
N THR A 142 8.34 8.76 -10.28
CA THR A 142 6.93 8.41 -10.49
C THR A 142 6.70 6.89 -10.37
N THR A 143 5.73 6.52 -9.55
CA THR A 143 5.26 5.13 -9.43
C THR A 143 3.84 4.94 -9.98
N GLY A 144 3.09 6.01 -10.23
CA GLY A 144 1.71 5.98 -10.75
C GLY A 144 1.01 7.31 -10.49
N LEU A 145 -0.29 7.39 -10.26
CA LEU A 145 -1.25 6.31 -10.13
C LEU A 145 -2.27 6.37 -11.28
N LYS A 146 -3.17 7.39 -11.29
CA LYS A 146 -4.25 7.51 -12.26
C LYS A 146 -4.58 8.95 -12.59
N THR A 147 -4.88 9.19 -13.88
CA THR A 147 -5.41 10.47 -14.39
C THR A 147 -6.90 10.36 -14.67
N GLY A 148 -7.59 11.50 -14.66
CA GLY A 148 -8.97 11.63 -15.10
C GLY A 148 -9.20 12.97 -15.79
N SER A 149 -10.19 13.03 -16.69
CA SER A 149 -10.64 14.32 -17.25
C SER A 149 -12.05 14.18 -17.83
N THR A 150 -12.89 15.16 -17.51
CA THR A 150 -14.17 15.42 -18.17
C THR A 150 -14.30 16.92 -18.40
N ALA A 151 -15.27 17.34 -19.20
CA ALA A 151 -15.55 18.77 -19.38
C ALA A 151 -15.81 19.47 -18.04
N LYS A 152 -16.51 18.81 -17.11
CA LYS A 152 -16.88 19.31 -15.79
C LYS A 152 -15.74 19.26 -14.79
N ALA A 153 -15.11 18.09 -14.63
CA ALA A 153 -14.02 17.88 -13.68
C ALA A 153 -12.68 18.50 -14.14
N LYS A 154 -12.58 18.94 -15.40
CA LYS A 154 -11.33 19.41 -16.02
C LYS A 154 -10.25 18.32 -15.94
N PHE A 155 -9.02 18.67 -15.60
CA PHE A 155 -7.88 17.73 -15.60
C PHE A 155 -7.46 17.36 -14.18
N CYS A 156 -7.52 16.08 -13.87
CA CYS A 156 -7.22 15.56 -12.54
C CYS A 156 -6.11 14.49 -12.60
N ILE A 157 -5.39 14.35 -11.51
CA ILE A 157 -4.41 13.27 -11.30
C ILE A 157 -4.30 12.93 -9.82
N SER A 158 -4.28 11.65 -9.50
CA SER A 158 -3.62 11.13 -8.32
C SER A 158 -2.25 10.63 -8.75
N ALA A 159 -1.19 11.30 -8.33
CA ALA A 159 0.19 10.96 -8.66
C ALA A 159 0.87 10.34 -7.45
N THR A 160 1.65 9.28 -7.69
CA THR A 160 2.48 8.65 -6.66
C THR A 160 3.94 8.68 -7.07
N ALA A 161 4.83 8.85 -6.10
CA ALA A 161 6.26 8.83 -6.31
C ALA A 161 6.97 8.19 -5.11
N SER A 162 8.09 7.50 -5.39
CA SER A 162 8.95 6.86 -4.39
C SER A 162 10.37 7.39 -4.52
N LYS A 163 10.93 7.90 -3.43
CA LYS A 163 12.28 8.43 -3.36
C LYS A 163 12.87 8.23 -1.97
N ASP A 164 14.09 7.72 -1.90
CA ASP A 164 14.86 7.57 -0.66
C ASP A 164 14.08 6.81 0.46
N GLY A 165 13.31 5.78 0.05
CA GLY A 165 12.49 4.98 0.95
C GLY A 165 11.19 5.64 1.42
N MET A 166 10.85 6.82 0.88
CA MET A 166 9.59 7.53 1.13
C MET A 166 8.66 7.40 -0.07
N ASP A 167 7.38 7.12 0.20
CA ASP A 167 6.32 7.10 -0.78
C ASP A 167 5.37 8.28 -0.55
N LEU A 168 5.13 9.08 -1.58
CA LEU A 168 4.25 10.23 -1.51
C LEU A 168 3.11 10.13 -2.54
N ILE A 169 1.98 10.72 -2.17
CA ILE A 169 0.80 10.87 -3.01
C ILE A 169 0.48 12.35 -3.15
N ALA A 170 0.36 12.82 -4.39
CA ALA A 170 -0.11 14.16 -4.70
C ALA A 170 -1.39 14.10 -5.55
N VAL A 171 -2.44 14.76 -5.10
CA VAL A 171 -3.72 14.78 -5.81
C VAL A 171 -4.01 16.18 -6.30
N ILE A 172 -4.19 16.32 -7.62
CA ILE A 172 -4.60 17.54 -8.29
C ILE A 172 -6.00 17.32 -8.88
N MET A 173 -6.92 18.22 -8.55
CA MET A 173 -8.29 18.20 -9.05
C MET A 173 -8.59 19.50 -9.77
N GLY A 174 -9.27 19.41 -10.92
CA GLY A 174 -9.78 20.57 -11.62
C GLY A 174 -8.74 21.51 -12.26
N ALA A 175 -7.55 21.01 -12.60
CA ALA A 175 -6.54 21.81 -13.30
C ALA A 175 -7.10 22.32 -14.64
N PRO A 176 -6.82 23.58 -15.03
CA PRO A 176 -7.40 24.19 -16.23
C PRO A 176 -6.79 23.63 -17.53
N ASP A 177 -5.57 23.13 -17.47
CA ASP A 177 -4.81 22.61 -18.61
C ASP A 177 -4.29 21.19 -18.36
N PRO A 178 -4.28 20.30 -19.37
CA PRO A 178 -3.81 18.93 -19.21
C PRO A 178 -2.35 18.80 -18.81
N LYS A 179 -1.49 19.80 -19.07
CA LYS A 179 -0.08 19.78 -18.67
C LYS A 179 0.10 20.31 -17.23
N GLU A 180 -0.70 21.29 -16.84
CA GLU A 180 -0.58 21.90 -15.49
C GLU A 180 -0.82 20.88 -14.39
N ARG A 181 -1.79 19.95 -14.53
CA ARG A 181 -1.99 18.90 -13.53
C ARG A 181 -0.71 18.09 -13.23
N PHE A 182 0.15 17.88 -14.24
CA PHE A 182 1.40 17.15 -14.08
C PHE A 182 2.48 18.01 -13.42
N HIS A 183 2.61 19.28 -13.85
CA HIS A 183 3.57 20.20 -13.23
C HIS A 183 3.24 20.52 -11.78
N ASP A 184 1.95 20.65 -11.46
CA ASP A 184 1.54 20.89 -10.08
C ASP A 184 1.72 19.65 -9.21
N ALA A 185 1.44 18.45 -9.75
CA ALA A 185 1.73 17.19 -9.04
C ALA A 185 3.24 17.04 -8.78
N GLU A 186 4.09 17.32 -9.77
CA GLU A 186 5.55 17.30 -9.63
C GLU A 186 6.04 18.30 -8.57
N LYS A 187 5.55 19.55 -8.60
CA LYS A 187 5.89 20.57 -7.60
C LYS A 187 5.49 20.12 -6.20
N LEU A 188 4.27 19.55 -6.06
CA LEU A 188 3.76 19.11 -4.76
C LEU A 188 4.54 17.90 -4.23
N LEU A 189 4.90 16.96 -5.09
CA LEU A 189 5.76 15.81 -4.72
C LEU A 189 7.17 16.29 -4.32
N ASN A 190 7.79 17.18 -5.10
CA ASN A 190 9.10 17.73 -4.78
C ASN A 190 9.07 18.52 -3.46
N TYR A 191 8.02 19.31 -3.21
CA TYR A 191 7.82 19.95 -1.92
C TYR A 191 7.72 18.93 -0.80
N GLY A 192 6.88 17.91 -0.94
CA GLY A 192 6.74 16.84 0.06
C GLY A 192 8.08 16.18 0.38
N PHE A 193 8.86 15.79 -0.62
CA PHE A 193 10.19 15.22 -0.41
C PHE A 193 11.19 16.20 0.24
N SER A 194 11.06 17.50 -0.04
CA SER A 194 11.98 18.50 0.52
C SER A 194 11.75 18.79 1.99
N VAL A 195 10.51 18.62 2.48
CA VAL A 195 10.16 18.90 3.88
C VAL A 195 10.07 17.63 4.75
N SER A 196 10.22 16.47 4.13
CA SER A 196 10.12 15.17 4.82
C SER A 196 11.50 14.57 5.04
N ASN A 197 11.74 14.06 6.24
CA ASN A 197 12.94 13.33 6.60
C ASN A 197 12.56 11.97 7.16
N LEU A 198 13.20 10.90 6.71
CA LEU A 198 12.93 9.54 7.12
C LEU A 198 14.06 9.03 8.02
N TYR A 199 13.71 8.62 9.24
CA TYR A 199 14.58 7.83 10.11
C TYR A 199 14.25 6.35 9.93
N VAL A 200 15.28 5.53 9.77
CA VAL A 200 15.15 4.07 9.68
C VAL A 200 16.16 3.43 10.62
N ASP A 201 15.67 2.57 11.50
CA ASP A 201 16.50 1.65 12.27
C ASP A 201 16.11 0.23 11.85
N GLU A 202 17.02 -0.45 11.17
CA GLU A 202 16.80 -1.81 10.66
C GLU A 202 16.74 -2.86 11.77
N ASN A 203 17.03 -2.47 13.03
CA ASN A 203 17.00 -3.34 14.20
C ASN A 203 17.82 -4.64 14.02
N LYS A 204 19.03 -4.51 13.46
CA LYS A 204 19.93 -5.65 13.17
C LYS A 204 20.95 -5.93 14.27
N GLU A 205 21.05 -5.06 15.27
CA GLU A 205 21.95 -5.29 16.41
C GLU A 205 21.49 -6.48 17.25
N PRO A 206 22.42 -7.26 17.81
CA PRO A 206 22.07 -8.40 18.65
C PRO A 206 21.43 -7.93 19.96
N LEU A 207 20.38 -8.63 20.37
CA LEU A 207 19.71 -8.43 21.64
C LEU A 207 20.34 -9.31 22.76
N PRO A 208 20.28 -8.88 24.02
CA PRO A 208 20.69 -9.72 25.14
C PRO A 208 19.78 -10.96 25.23
N GLN A 209 20.36 -12.07 25.70
CA GLN A 209 19.53 -13.24 26.03
C GLN A 209 18.67 -12.96 27.25
N MET A 210 17.40 -13.36 27.18
CA MET A 210 16.46 -13.26 28.30
C MET A 210 16.58 -14.49 29.20
N ARG A 211 16.82 -14.26 30.50
CA ARG A 211 16.85 -15.31 31.50
C ARG A 211 15.45 -15.91 31.67
N VAL A 212 15.35 -17.26 31.70
CA VAL A 212 14.09 -17.99 31.91
C VAL A 212 14.11 -18.70 33.26
N GLU A 213 13.23 -18.30 34.15
CA GLU A 213 13.07 -18.90 35.47
C GLU A 213 12.18 -20.13 35.41
N GLY A 214 12.68 -21.26 35.91
CA GLY A 214 11.94 -22.52 35.95
C GLY A 214 11.71 -23.18 34.59
N GLY A 215 12.49 -22.82 33.57
CA GLY A 215 12.46 -23.43 32.25
C GLY A 215 13.43 -24.61 32.12
N VAL A 216 13.17 -25.43 31.08
CA VAL A 216 14.10 -26.48 30.65
C VAL A 216 15.43 -25.83 30.23
N GLU A 217 15.34 -24.75 29.43
CA GLU A 217 16.47 -23.87 29.10
C GLU A 217 16.53 -22.69 30.08
N GLU A 218 17.75 -22.19 30.34
CA GLU A 218 17.98 -21.09 31.29
C GLU A 218 17.87 -19.69 30.67
N SER A 219 17.91 -19.64 29.35
CA SER A 219 17.77 -18.40 28.58
C SER A 219 17.10 -18.66 27.24
N VAL A 220 16.58 -17.60 26.65
CA VAL A 220 15.99 -17.57 25.29
C VAL A 220 16.51 -16.35 24.55
N SER A 221 16.82 -16.52 23.26
CA SER A 221 17.19 -15.43 22.36
C SER A 221 15.99 -14.58 22.01
N LEU A 222 16.27 -13.35 21.62
CA LEU A 222 15.27 -12.35 21.26
C LEU A 222 15.57 -11.75 19.89
N HIS A 223 14.53 -11.30 19.20
CA HIS A 223 14.63 -10.47 18.00
C HIS A 223 13.64 -9.32 18.02
N TYR A 224 13.91 -8.29 17.22
CA TYR A 224 12.93 -7.23 16.97
C TYR A 224 11.86 -7.72 16.00
N ALA A 225 10.61 -7.38 16.23
CA ALA A 225 9.51 -7.79 15.38
C ALA A 225 9.59 -7.21 13.95
N GLU A 226 10.19 -6.03 13.82
CA GLU A 226 10.30 -5.28 12.56
C GLU A 226 11.38 -4.19 12.64
N GLU A 227 11.70 -3.57 11.51
CA GLU A 227 12.44 -2.32 11.47
C GLU A 227 11.59 -1.18 12.05
N PHE A 228 12.22 -0.14 12.58
CA PHE A 228 11.54 1.08 12.98
C PHE A 228 11.68 2.15 11.89
N ARG A 229 10.56 2.74 11.48
CA ARG A 229 10.52 3.83 10.51
C ARG A 229 9.72 4.99 11.08
N TYR A 230 10.29 6.19 11.00
CA TYR A 230 9.63 7.40 11.43
C TYR A 230 9.82 8.51 10.39
N LEU A 231 8.69 9.03 9.87
CA LEU A 231 8.67 10.14 8.93
C LEU A 231 8.44 11.45 9.68
N ASP A 232 9.43 12.33 9.65
CA ASP A 232 9.28 13.68 10.18
C ASP A 232 9.00 14.69 9.06
N VAL A 233 7.99 15.54 9.27
CA VAL A 233 7.61 16.65 8.38
C VAL A 233 7.72 18.01 9.07
N THR A 234 8.31 18.04 10.26
CA THR A 234 8.41 19.23 11.11
C THR A 234 9.81 19.82 11.18
N GLY A 235 10.80 19.13 10.56
CA GLY A 235 12.19 19.58 10.52
C GLY A 235 12.98 19.25 11.78
N ARG A 236 12.57 18.23 12.54
CA ARG A 236 13.33 17.75 13.72
C ARG A 236 14.67 17.13 13.28
N ASP A 237 15.66 17.25 14.15
CA ASP A 237 16.95 16.58 13.97
C ASP A 237 16.81 15.09 14.27
N LEU A 238 16.73 14.27 13.23
CA LEU A 238 16.61 12.82 13.36
C LEU A 238 17.89 12.12 13.84
N SER A 239 19.03 12.82 13.85
CA SER A 239 20.27 12.29 14.46
C SER A 239 20.18 12.23 15.99
N ALA A 240 19.21 12.97 16.58
CA ALA A 240 18.94 13.00 18.02
C ALA A 240 17.92 11.92 18.46
N VAL A 241 17.59 10.95 17.59
CA VAL A 241 16.73 9.83 17.97
C VAL A 241 17.46 8.94 18.97
N GLU A 242 16.84 8.77 20.14
CA GLU A 242 17.29 7.87 21.19
C GLU A 242 16.46 6.59 21.19
N LYS A 243 17.13 5.43 21.26
CA LYS A 243 16.52 4.11 21.37
C LYS A 243 16.72 3.55 22.78
N GLU A 244 15.65 3.26 23.46
CA GLU A 244 15.64 2.65 24.81
C GLU A 244 15.04 1.24 24.72
N LEU A 245 15.85 0.23 25.11
CA LEU A 245 15.38 -1.16 25.18
C LEU A 245 14.73 -1.41 26.54
N LYS A 246 13.44 -1.71 26.55
CA LYS A 246 12.66 -2.04 27.74
C LYS A 246 12.37 -3.52 27.81
N LEU A 247 13.21 -4.26 28.52
CA LEU A 247 13.10 -5.69 28.78
C LEU A 247 13.02 -5.95 30.29
N PRO A 248 12.24 -6.94 30.75
CA PRO A 248 12.35 -7.44 32.11
C PRO A 248 13.71 -8.17 32.30
N GLU A 249 14.22 -8.24 33.52
CA GLU A 249 15.46 -8.95 33.83
C GLU A 249 15.33 -10.47 33.62
N SER A 250 14.15 -11.02 33.83
CA SER A 250 13.83 -12.43 33.64
C SER A 250 12.36 -12.65 33.30
N VAL A 251 12.06 -13.84 32.80
CA VAL A 251 10.70 -14.30 32.54
C VAL A 251 10.48 -15.68 33.14
N LYS A 252 9.27 -16.00 33.59
CA LYS A 252 8.90 -17.33 34.10
C LYS A 252 8.46 -18.25 32.96
N ALA A 253 8.96 -19.48 32.97
CA ALA A 253 8.48 -20.53 32.07
C ALA A 253 7.00 -20.92 32.34
N PRO A 254 6.22 -21.32 31.33
CA PRO A 254 6.63 -21.51 29.96
C PRO A 254 6.72 -20.20 29.16
N VAL A 255 7.64 -20.14 28.20
CA VAL A 255 7.76 -19.07 27.22
C VAL A 255 7.30 -19.59 25.86
N THR A 256 6.64 -18.78 25.08
CA THR A 256 6.15 -19.15 23.74
C THR A 256 6.84 -18.29 22.67
N GLU A 257 7.38 -18.96 21.65
CA GLU A 257 7.96 -18.31 20.46
C GLU A 257 7.00 -17.27 19.84
N GLY A 258 7.53 -16.16 19.39
CA GLY A 258 6.79 -15.07 18.76
C GLY A 258 5.95 -14.22 19.75
N LYS A 259 5.90 -14.56 21.03
CA LYS A 259 5.29 -13.68 22.04
C LYS A 259 6.21 -12.54 22.42
N THR A 260 5.60 -11.42 22.83
CA THR A 260 6.32 -10.20 23.22
C THR A 260 7.08 -10.42 24.52
N ALA A 261 8.39 -10.19 24.46
CA ALA A 261 9.31 -10.16 25.61
C ALA A 261 9.45 -8.77 26.21
N GLY A 262 9.35 -7.74 25.37
CA GLY A 262 9.48 -6.33 25.72
C GLY A 262 9.35 -5.44 24.50
N GLN A 263 9.97 -4.27 24.54
CA GLN A 263 9.89 -3.32 23.43
C GLN A 263 11.13 -2.41 23.37
N ALA A 264 11.48 -1.99 22.15
CA ALA A 264 12.36 -0.86 21.91
C ALA A 264 11.50 0.40 21.77
N VAL A 265 11.80 1.45 22.51
CA VAL A 265 11.09 2.72 22.50
C VAL A 265 11.99 3.79 21.91
N TYR A 266 11.51 4.51 20.91
CA TYR A 266 12.22 5.57 20.22
C TYR A 266 11.72 6.93 20.65
N ARG A 267 12.65 7.87 20.93
CA ARG A 267 12.35 9.21 21.39
C ARG A 267 13.19 10.25 20.67
N ILE A 268 12.63 11.46 20.59
CA ILE A 268 13.36 12.69 20.23
C ILE A 268 13.05 13.73 21.28
N GLY A 269 14.09 14.26 21.98
CA GLY A 269 13.92 15.27 23.00
C GLY A 269 13.01 14.85 24.15
N GLY A 270 12.97 13.56 24.47
CA GLY A 270 12.10 12.98 25.49
C GLY A 270 10.68 12.61 25.03
N GLU A 271 10.24 13.07 23.86
CA GLU A 271 8.95 12.69 23.26
C GLU A 271 9.06 11.32 22.58
N GLU A 272 8.14 10.41 22.87
CA GLU A 272 8.07 9.10 22.22
C GLU A 272 7.54 9.25 20.78
N ILE A 273 8.34 8.82 19.81
CA ILE A 273 7.99 8.85 18.38
C ILE A 273 7.55 7.48 17.86
N GLY A 274 7.72 6.42 18.64
CA GLY A 274 7.23 5.10 18.35
C GLY A 274 7.94 3.99 19.12
N ARG A 275 7.54 2.75 18.83
CA ARG A 275 8.08 1.55 19.48
C ARG A 275 8.02 0.34 18.58
N VAL A 276 8.93 -0.60 18.80
CA VAL A 276 8.97 -1.91 18.14
C VAL A 276 8.95 -2.99 19.22
N ALA A 277 8.12 -4.01 19.02
CA ALA A 277 8.07 -5.15 19.91
C ALA A 277 9.38 -5.97 19.81
N VAL A 278 9.80 -6.52 20.93
CA VAL A 278 10.85 -7.54 21.01
C VAL A 278 10.19 -8.86 21.32
N LEU A 279 10.50 -9.89 20.54
CA LEU A 279 9.84 -11.19 20.57
C LEU A 279 10.83 -12.29 21.00
N TYR A 280 10.28 -13.38 21.54
CA TYR A 280 11.05 -14.59 21.83
C TYR A 280 11.32 -15.38 20.56
N ASP A 281 12.57 -15.82 20.35
CA ASP A 281 13.00 -16.63 19.19
C ASP A 281 12.56 -18.09 19.27
N ALA A 282 12.28 -18.58 20.49
CA ALA A 282 11.93 -19.98 20.72
C ALA A 282 10.99 -20.13 21.91
N SER A 283 10.28 -21.26 21.95
CA SER A 283 9.51 -21.68 23.11
C SER A 283 10.40 -22.36 24.14
N VAL A 284 10.20 -22.09 25.43
CA VAL A 284 10.85 -22.76 26.55
C VAL A 284 9.82 -23.36 27.46
N GLU A 285 9.81 -24.68 27.59
CA GLU A 285 8.88 -25.37 28.46
C GLU A 285 9.25 -25.23 29.94
N LYS A 286 8.26 -25.40 30.81
CA LYS A 286 8.50 -25.43 32.24
C LYS A 286 9.25 -26.68 32.63
N ALA A 287 10.36 -26.54 33.34
CA ALA A 287 11.15 -27.68 33.84
C ALA A 287 10.37 -28.53 34.83
N GLY A 288 10.37 -29.82 34.61
CA GLY A 288 9.83 -30.82 35.55
C GLY A 288 10.89 -31.37 36.50
N PHE A 289 10.50 -32.26 37.38
CA PHE A 289 11.43 -32.88 38.34
C PHE A 289 12.62 -33.58 37.67
N GLY A 290 12.38 -34.29 36.55
CA GLY A 290 13.46 -34.95 35.79
C GLY A 290 14.50 -34.01 35.21
N ASP A 291 14.10 -32.84 34.82
CA ASP A 291 15.01 -31.81 34.26
C ASP A 291 15.89 -31.23 35.36
N TYR A 292 15.33 -30.93 36.51
CA TYR A 292 16.12 -30.46 37.66
C TYR A 292 17.08 -31.57 38.16
N PHE A 293 16.65 -32.84 38.16
CA PHE A 293 17.50 -33.94 38.56
C PHE A 293 18.72 -34.11 37.59
N LYS A 294 18.49 -34.00 36.29
CA LYS A 294 19.56 -34.02 35.29
C LYS A 294 20.54 -32.85 35.48
N LYS A 295 20.04 -31.63 35.73
CA LYS A 295 20.87 -30.43 35.98
C LYS A 295 21.78 -30.65 37.21
N VAL A 296 21.22 -31.19 38.29
CA VAL A 296 22.01 -31.48 39.52
C VAL A 296 23.07 -32.53 39.28
N LEU A 297 22.73 -33.62 38.56
CA LEU A 297 23.75 -34.64 38.20
C LEU A 297 24.82 -34.09 37.28
N GLY A 298 24.50 -33.26 36.30
CA GLY A 298 25.46 -32.60 35.41
C GLY A 298 26.46 -31.73 36.19
N ILE A 299 26.00 -30.97 37.16
CA ILE A 299 26.89 -30.18 38.05
C ILE A 299 27.78 -31.06 38.91
N TYR A 300 27.21 -32.16 39.45
CA TYR A 300 27.93 -33.04 40.36
C TYR A 300 29.00 -33.87 39.65
N PHE A 301 28.74 -34.31 38.43
CA PHE A 301 29.66 -35.18 37.67
C PHE A 301 30.54 -34.44 36.65
N HIS A 302 30.44 -33.10 36.55
CA HIS A 302 31.14 -32.26 35.54
C HIS A 302 30.92 -32.75 34.10
N LEU A 303 29.70 -33.26 33.78
CA LEU A 303 29.26 -33.70 32.45
C LEU A 303 28.59 -32.60 31.65
#